data_0e8e9b959003c3d906b00546306d9b2e
#
_entry.id   0e8e9b959003c3d906b00546306d9b2e
#
_cell.length_a   1.000
_cell.length_b   1.000
_cell.length_c   1.000
_cell.angle_alpha   90.00
_cell.angle_beta   90.00
_cell.angle_gamma   90.00
#
_symmetry.space_group_name_H-M   'P 1'
#
loop_
_entity.id
_entity.type
_entity.pdbx_description
1 polymer ?
#
loop_
_entity_poly.entity_id
_entity_poly.type
_entity_poly.pdbx_seq_one_letter_code
_entity_poly.pdbx_strand_id
1 'polypeptide(L)'
;MNKSHEKLLVATLAGLIIASAAVFAIQPAMAAGYDVESPAHIVGVKKWDTLNVRKWPASYSQKVGEFEPKTSVWVERCIVAPQGGADWCLVEQQDTKGWVNAKFLKMAYDWDI
;
A
#
# COMPACT_ATOMS: atom_id res chain seq x y z
N MET A 1 -39.05 -15.60 26.55
CA MET A 1 -38.03 -14.55 26.48
C MET A 1 -36.74 -15.00 25.84
N ASN A 2 -36.21 -16.12 26.26
CA ASN A 2 -34.92 -16.60 25.73
C ASN A 2 -34.98 -16.98 24.26
N LYS A 3 -36.14 -17.42 23.77
CA LYS A 3 -36.28 -17.80 22.35
C LYS A 3 -36.10 -16.62 21.41
N SER A 4 -36.51 -15.42 21.82
CA SER A 4 -36.34 -14.22 21.00
C SER A 4 -34.86 -13.84 20.86
N HIS A 5 -34.11 -13.99 21.93
CA HIS A 5 -32.68 -13.70 21.93
C HIS A 5 -31.92 -14.68 21.07
N GLU A 6 -32.27 -15.94 21.10
CA GLU A 6 -31.62 -16.96 20.28
C GLU A 6 -31.81 -16.69 18.80
N LYS A 7 -33.04 -16.28 18.40
CA LYS A 7 -33.31 -15.94 17.00
C LYS A 7 -32.49 -14.74 16.53
N LEU A 8 -32.35 -13.72 17.37
CA LEU A 8 -31.54 -12.55 17.05
C LEU A 8 -30.06 -12.90 16.88
N LEU A 9 -29.53 -13.75 17.75
CA LEU A 9 -28.16 -14.17 17.66
C LEU A 9 -27.85 -14.92 16.36
N VAL A 10 -28.73 -15.82 15.96
CA VAL A 10 -28.56 -16.56 14.71
C VAL A 10 -28.58 -15.64 13.52
N ALA A 11 -29.50 -14.67 13.48
CA ALA A 11 -29.55 -13.70 12.37
C ALA A 11 -28.27 -12.86 12.29
N THR A 12 -27.74 -12.44 13.44
CA THR A 12 -26.50 -11.67 13.49
C THR A 12 -25.31 -12.45 12.95
N LEU A 13 -25.19 -13.72 13.30
CA LEU A 13 -24.12 -14.57 12.80
C LEU A 13 -24.19 -14.75 11.30
N ALA A 14 -25.37 -14.95 10.74
CA ALA A 14 -25.56 -15.08 9.31
C ALA A 14 -25.12 -13.80 8.57
N GLY A 15 -25.45 -12.63 9.12
CA GLY A 15 -25.05 -11.36 8.56
C GLY A 15 -23.53 -11.17 8.58
N LEU A 16 -22.86 -11.58 9.65
CA LEU A 16 -21.41 -11.49 9.76
C LEU A 16 -20.71 -12.40 8.73
N ILE A 17 -21.22 -13.59 8.51
CA ILE A 17 -20.65 -14.51 7.51
C ILE A 17 -20.73 -13.92 6.11
N ILE A 18 -21.84 -13.30 5.75
CA ILE A 18 -22.01 -12.66 4.45
C ILE A 18 -21.01 -11.51 4.29
N ALA A 19 -20.86 -10.67 5.31
CA ALA A 19 -19.92 -9.55 5.28
C ALA A 19 -18.49 -10.05 5.10
N SER A 20 -18.10 -11.13 5.78
CA SER A 20 -16.77 -11.72 5.66
C SER A 20 -16.49 -12.21 4.24
N ALA A 21 -17.48 -12.85 3.61
CA ALA A 21 -17.36 -13.32 2.24
C ALA A 21 -17.12 -12.16 1.25
N ALA A 22 -17.82 -11.03 1.45
CA ALA A 22 -17.66 -9.86 0.62
C ALA A 22 -16.24 -9.27 0.74
N VAL A 23 -15.67 -9.23 1.95
CA VAL A 23 -14.32 -8.77 2.18
C VAL A 23 -13.31 -9.66 1.47
N PHE A 24 -13.48 -10.97 1.54
CA PHE A 24 -12.61 -11.92 0.86
C PHE A 24 -12.61 -11.74 -0.66
N ALA A 25 -13.71 -11.37 -1.24
CA ALA A 25 -13.81 -11.16 -2.69
C ALA A 25 -12.94 -10.01 -3.17
N ILE A 26 -12.62 -9.04 -2.31
CA ILE A 26 -11.81 -7.87 -2.66
C ILE A 26 -10.32 -8.13 -2.45
N GLN A 27 -9.95 -9.03 -1.57
CA GLN A 27 -8.56 -9.26 -1.16
C GLN A 27 -7.61 -9.83 -2.20
N PRO A 28 -8.00 -10.62 -3.20
CA PRO A 28 -7.03 -11.17 -4.16
C PRO A 28 -6.15 -10.13 -4.83
N ALA A 29 -6.65 -8.91 -5.06
CA ALA A 29 -5.87 -7.83 -5.66
C ALA A 29 -4.74 -7.34 -4.75
N MET A 30 -4.88 -7.52 -3.42
CA MET A 30 -3.89 -7.09 -2.43
C MET A 30 -2.93 -8.21 -2.04
N ALA A 31 -3.22 -9.46 -2.43
CA ALA A 31 -2.46 -10.63 -2.03
C ALA A 31 -1.10 -10.73 -2.73
N ALA A 32 -0.86 -9.94 -3.78
CA ALA A 32 0.42 -9.92 -4.51
C ALA A 32 1.45 -8.99 -3.86
N GLY A 33 1.18 -8.51 -2.66
CA GLY A 33 2.09 -7.63 -1.95
C GLY A 33 3.07 -8.35 -1.05
N TYR A 34 4.07 -7.62 -0.60
CA TYR A 34 5.06 -8.12 0.35
C TYR A 34 5.49 -7.01 1.31
N ASP A 35 5.78 -7.38 2.55
CA ASP A 35 6.26 -6.44 3.56
C ASP A 35 7.72 -6.11 3.33
N VAL A 36 8.10 -4.86 3.52
CA VAL A 36 9.47 -4.40 3.36
C VAL A 36 10.04 -3.92 4.70
N GLU A 37 9.33 -3.05 5.40
CA GLU A 37 9.72 -2.54 6.72
C GLU A 37 11.17 -2.06 6.74
N SER A 38 11.53 -1.17 5.81
CA SER A 38 12.91 -0.70 5.63
C SER A 38 12.94 0.76 5.23
N PRO A 39 13.98 1.50 5.66
CA PRO A 39 14.24 2.81 5.08
C PRO A 39 14.73 2.68 3.64
N ALA A 40 14.52 3.74 2.87
CA ALA A 40 14.97 3.83 1.49
C ALA A 40 15.30 5.27 1.14
N HIS A 41 16.09 5.45 0.08
CA HIS A 41 16.37 6.76 -0.50
C HIS A 41 15.61 6.91 -1.81
N ILE A 42 15.15 8.12 -2.09
CA ILE A 42 14.58 8.45 -3.39
C ILE A 42 15.73 8.62 -4.39
N VAL A 43 15.69 7.87 -5.48
CA VAL A 43 16.71 7.87 -6.53
C VAL A 43 16.06 8.04 -7.91
N GLY A 44 16.87 8.34 -8.92
CA GLY A 44 16.38 8.43 -10.30
C GLY A 44 15.52 9.64 -10.60
N VAL A 45 15.44 10.60 -9.70
CA VAL A 45 14.70 11.84 -9.89
C VAL A 45 15.69 12.97 -10.10
N LYS A 46 15.45 13.80 -11.11
CA LYS A 46 16.34 14.93 -11.44
C LYS A 46 16.31 15.98 -10.34
N LYS A 47 17.41 16.74 -10.21
CA LYS A 47 17.56 17.75 -9.16
C LYS A 47 16.43 18.77 -9.09
N TRP A 48 15.83 19.08 -10.23
CA TRP A 48 14.79 20.11 -10.34
C TRP A 48 13.37 19.51 -10.34
N ASP A 49 13.26 18.23 -10.10
CA ASP A 49 11.98 17.51 -10.15
C ASP A 49 11.68 16.89 -8.80
N THR A 50 10.48 16.34 -8.67
CA THR A 50 10.04 15.63 -7.47
C THR A 50 9.42 14.29 -7.84
N LEU A 51 9.39 13.38 -6.88
CA LEU A 51 8.70 12.10 -7.02
C LEU A 51 7.26 12.27 -6.56
N ASN A 52 6.31 11.96 -7.44
CA ASN A 52 4.89 12.04 -7.09
C ASN A 52 4.50 10.89 -6.15
N VAL A 53 3.77 11.24 -5.11
CA VAL A 53 3.19 10.28 -4.16
C VAL A 53 1.72 10.14 -4.50
N ARG A 54 1.26 8.91 -4.70
CA ARG A 54 -0.09 8.62 -5.19
C ARG A 54 -0.96 8.02 -4.09
N LYS A 55 -2.26 8.27 -4.18
CA LYS A 55 -3.23 7.72 -3.24
C LYS A 55 -3.37 6.20 -3.37
N TRP A 56 -3.26 5.69 -4.59
CA TRP A 56 -3.32 4.27 -4.94
C TRP A 56 -2.08 3.88 -5.73
N PRO A 57 -1.72 2.61 -5.80
CA PRO A 57 -0.51 2.16 -6.50
C PRO A 57 -0.67 2.14 -8.02
N ALA A 58 -0.84 3.31 -8.61
CA ALA A 58 -1.00 3.48 -10.05
C ALA A 58 -0.64 4.91 -10.46
N SER A 59 -0.03 5.05 -11.64
CA SER A 59 0.42 6.34 -12.15
C SER A 59 -0.73 7.31 -12.45
N TYR A 60 -1.91 6.81 -12.71
CA TYR A 60 -3.11 7.62 -12.95
C TYR A 60 -3.86 7.98 -11.68
N SER A 61 -3.41 7.50 -10.53
CA SER A 61 -4.04 7.79 -9.25
C SER A 61 -3.80 9.23 -8.81
N GLN A 62 -4.66 9.73 -7.95
CA GLN A 62 -4.55 11.08 -7.40
C GLN A 62 -3.21 11.28 -6.71
N LYS A 63 -2.56 12.38 -7.03
CA LYS A 63 -1.33 12.80 -6.35
C LYS A 63 -1.68 13.36 -4.98
N VAL A 64 -1.06 12.84 -3.93
CA VAL A 64 -1.29 13.27 -2.55
C VAL A 64 -0.08 13.95 -1.92
N GLY A 65 1.05 13.97 -2.61
CA GLY A 65 2.27 14.61 -2.11
C GLY A 65 3.43 14.46 -3.09
N GLU A 66 4.57 14.94 -2.66
CA GLU A 66 5.81 14.87 -3.42
C GLU A 66 7.00 14.65 -2.48
N PHE A 67 8.01 13.96 -2.99
CA PHE A 67 9.30 13.85 -2.30
C PHE A 67 10.39 14.43 -3.19
N GLU A 68 11.31 15.15 -2.59
CA GLU A 68 12.49 15.65 -3.29
C GLU A 68 13.52 14.55 -3.54
N PRO A 69 14.41 14.71 -4.54
CA PRO A 69 15.47 13.76 -4.77
C PRO A 69 16.31 13.53 -3.50
N LYS A 70 16.78 12.32 -3.32
CA LYS A 70 17.64 11.91 -2.19
C LYS A 70 16.98 11.97 -0.82
N THR A 71 15.68 12.20 -0.75
CA THR A 71 14.93 12.13 0.51
C THR A 71 14.95 10.71 1.05
N SER A 72 15.08 10.57 2.37
CA SER A 72 14.92 9.28 3.04
C SER A 72 13.47 9.07 3.43
N VAL A 73 12.95 7.91 3.15
CA VAL A 73 11.57 7.53 3.46
C VAL A 73 11.55 6.17 4.12
N TRP A 74 10.46 5.87 4.82
CA TRP A 74 10.19 4.54 5.34
C TRP A 74 9.32 3.79 4.33
N VAL A 75 9.71 2.59 3.96
CA VAL A 75 8.94 1.73 3.07
C VAL A 75 8.24 0.67 3.92
N GLU A 76 6.92 0.72 3.94
CA GLU A 76 6.12 -0.23 4.71
C GLU A 76 5.98 -1.55 3.98
N ARG A 77 5.48 -1.50 2.76
CA ARG A 77 5.21 -2.67 1.93
C ARG A 77 5.14 -2.28 0.46
N CYS A 78 5.23 -3.28 -0.40
CA CYS A 78 5.12 -3.09 -1.84
C CYS A 78 4.11 -4.07 -2.42
N ILE A 79 3.61 -3.76 -3.60
CA ILE A 79 2.80 -4.69 -4.38
C ILE A 79 3.49 -4.98 -5.70
N VAL A 80 3.37 -6.21 -6.16
CA VAL A 80 3.92 -6.64 -7.43
C VAL A 80 3.04 -6.13 -8.55
N ALA A 81 3.64 -5.58 -9.60
CA ALA A 81 2.90 -5.11 -10.77
C ALA A 81 2.29 -6.32 -11.50
N PRO A 82 0.96 -6.40 -11.64
CA PRO A 82 0.32 -7.59 -12.20
C PRO A 82 0.58 -7.82 -13.69
N GLN A 83 0.98 -6.78 -14.41
CA GLN A 83 1.19 -6.87 -15.86
C GLN A 83 2.62 -6.52 -16.26
N GLY A 84 3.57 -6.74 -15.35
CA GLY A 84 4.94 -6.33 -15.57
C GLY A 84 5.15 -4.87 -15.26
N GLY A 85 6.40 -4.42 -15.30
CA GLY A 85 6.79 -3.09 -14.87
C GLY A 85 7.29 -3.12 -13.44
N ALA A 86 7.53 -1.93 -12.89
CA ALA A 86 8.05 -1.83 -11.53
C ALA A 86 6.94 -2.01 -10.50
N ASP A 87 7.32 -2.52 -9.34
CA ASP A 87 6.42 -2.61 -8.19
C ASP A 87 6.05 -1.21 -7.69
N TRP A 88 5.01 -1.13 -6.89
CA TRP A 88 4.62 0.10 -6.20
C TRP A 88 4.72 -0.13 -4.71
N CYS A 89 5.27 0.88 -3.99
CA CYS A 89 5.52 0.75 -2.57
C CYS A 89 4.83 1.85 -1.77
N LEU A 90 4.28 1.46 -0.64
CA LEU A 90 3.67 2.39 0.31
C LEU A 90 4.79 2.96 1.18
N VAL A 91 4.98 4.26 1.10
CA VAL A 91 6.05 4.95 1.79
C VAL A 91 5.53 6.06 2.66
N GLU A 92 6.31 6.42 3.65
CA GLU A 92 5.96 7.47 4.59
C GLU A 92 7.19 8.30 4.93
N GLN A 93 7.01 9.62 4.99
CA GLN A 93 8.01 10.55 5.47
C GLN A 93 7.27 11.75 6.06
N GLN A 94 7.43 11.97 7.34
CA GLN A 94 6.71 13.02 8.08
C GLN A 94 5.19 12.86 7.86
N ASP A 95 4.54 13.89 7.33
CA ASP A 95 3.08 13.91 7.15
C ASP A 95 2.63 13.30 5.83
N THR A 96 3.56 12.90 4.98
CA THR A 96 3.23 12.39 3.64
C THR A 96 3.29 10.87 3.63
N LYS A 97 2.19 10.25 3.27
CA LYS A 97 2.09 8.80 3.12
C LYS A 97 1.33 8.47 1.85
N GLY A 98 1.87 7.55 1.07
CA GLY A 98 1.23 7.12 -0.16
C GLY A 98 2.12 6.21 -0.98
N TRP A 99 1.70 5.97 -2.20
CA TRP A 99 2.32 4.99 -3.08
C TRP A 99 3.26 5.67 -4.07
N VAL A 100 4.45 5.08 -4.22
CA VAL A 100 5.43 5.52 -5.22
C VAL A 100 5.89 4.33 -6.04
N ASN A 101 6.35 4.59 -7.26
CA ASN A 101 6.91 3.56 -8.12
C ASN A 101 8.26 3.10 -7.55
N ALA A 102 8.42 1.80 -7.37
CA ALA A 102 9.62 1.23 -6.73
C ALA A 102 10.91 1.50 -7.49
N LYS A 103 10.84 1.83 -8.77
CA LYS A 103 12.06 2.17 -9.55
C LYS A 103 12.77 3.41 -9.01
N PHE A 104 12.07 4.23 -8.23
CA PHE A 104 12.62 5.44 -7.61
C PHE A 104 13.08 5.22 -6.18
N LEU A 105 13.13 3.99 -5.71
CA LEU A 105 13.54 3.66 -4.35
C LEU A 105 14.81 2.81 -4.35
N LYS A 106 15.75 3.18 -3.50
CA LYS A 106 16.90 2.35 -3.18
C LYS A 106 16.81 1.96 -1.72
N MET A 107 16.55 0.70 -1.47
CA MET A 107 16.33 0.20 -0.11
C MET A 107 17.64 0.18 0.69
N ALA A 108 17.53 0.25 2.02
CA ALA A 108 18.69 0.30 2.90
C ALA A 108 19.62 -0.91 2.73
N TYR A 109 19.04 -2.08 2.48
CA TYR A 109 19.86 -3.29 2.29
C TYR A 109 20.70 -3.27 1.00
N ASP A 110 20.47 -2.32 0.10
CA ASP A 110 21.21 -2.15 -1.15
C ASP A 110 22.23 -0.99 -1.10
N TRP A 111 22.32 -0.30 0.04
CA TRP A 111 23.12 0.93 0.10
C TRP A 111 24.63 0.70 -0.02
N ASP A 112 25.11 -0.46 0.36
CA ASP A 112 26.53 -0.80 0.33
C ASP A 112 26.98 -1.46 -0.98
N ILE A 113 26.10 -1.51 -1.97
CA ILE A 113 26.39 -2.15 -3.25
C ILE A 113 26.82 -1.09 -4.32
#